data_c143e299338eeed12c9686d64c38f967
#
_entry.id   c143e299338eeed12c9686d64c38f967
#
_cell.length_a   1.000
_cell.length_b   1.000
_cell.length_c   1.000
_cell.angle_alpha   90.00
_cell.angle_beta   90.00
_cell.angle_gamma   90.00
#
_symmetry.space_group_name_H-M   'P 1'
#
loop_
_entity.id
_entity.type
_entity.pdbx_description
1 polymer ?
#
loop_
_entity_poly.entity_id
_entity_poly.type
_entity_poly.pdbx_seq_one_letter_code
_entity_poly.pdbx_strand_id
1 'polypeptide(L)'
;MARDNVIRVIGDEEQMCAFDESIEKIRLHILRFNSITEEDILDFIKGKRAKDDVPEGVVVYSVNGKPIKPKSENQHKLIETYNTCDMIFAVGPAGTGKTYLSIALAVKALKEKTIKKIILSRPAVEAGEKLGFLPGDMKDKIDPYLQPLYDSLEDMIPAAKLQDMMEKHIIQIAPLAFMRGRTLSDAVVILDEAQNTTPAQLRMFLTRMGWNTKMIITGDMTQIDLPRSQRSGLKEALGILKGIEGIGIVELNAKDIVRHKLVTKIVNAYDSYDKEYNKKIEQNESIN
;
A
#
# COMPACT_ATOMS: atom_id res chain seq x y z
N MET A 1 -16.87 0.13 -35.01
CA MET A 1 -17.90 0.82 -34.22
C MET A 1 -17.76 0.40 -32.79
N ALA A 2 -17.67 1.35 -31.88
CA ALA A 2 -17.61 1.09 -30.42
C ALA A 2 -18.97 1.45 -29.80
N ARG A 3 -19.57 0.53 -29.07
CA ARG A 3 -20.75 0.75 -28.23
C ARG A 3 -20.59 -0.05 -26.96
N ASP A 4 -20.86 0.55 -25.81
CA ASP A 4 -20.95 -0.13 -24.52
C ASP A 4 -19.72 -1.00 -24.14
N ASN A 5 -18.52 -0.47 -24.28
CA ASN A 5 -17.25 -1.18 -24.02
C ASN A 5 -16.95 -2.35 -25.01
N VAL A 6 -17.66 -2.44 -26.11
CA VAL A 6 -17.45 -3.46 -27.16
C VAL A 6 -16.94 -2.78 -28.43
N ILE A 7 -15.80 -3.23 -28.94
CA ILE A 7 -15.25 -2.83 -30.22
C ILE A 7 -15.52 -3.99 -31.19
N ARG A 8 -16.31 -3.74 -32.24
CA ARG A 8 -16.53 -4.71 -33.32
C ARG A 8 -15.59 -4.39 -34.46
N VAL A 9 -14.75 -5.33 -34.80
CA VAL A 9 -13.80 -5.26 -35.91
C VAL A 9 -14.33 -6.09 -37.07
N ILE A 10 -14.23 -5.59 -38.30
CA ILE A 10 -14.62 -6.28 -39.55
C ILE A 10 -13.44 -6.10 -40.50
N GLY A 11 -12.87 -7.19 -40.99
CA GLY A 11 -11.73 -7.22 -41.87
C GLY A 11 -11.35 -8.65 -42.23
N ASP A 12 -10.31 -8.81 -43.02
CA ASP A 12 -9.69 -10.11 -43.24
C ASP A 12 -8.88 -10.55 -42.02
N GLU A 13 -8.40 -11.79 -42.04
CA GLU A 13 -7.68 -12.39 -40.88
C GLU A 13 -6.38 -11.65 -40.54
N GLU A 14 -5.68 -11.15 -41.55
CA GLU A 14 -4.43 -10.38 -41.40
C GLU A 14 -4.69 -9.01 -40.75
N GLN A 15 -5.73 -8.31 -41.22
CA GLN A 15 -6.17 -7.02 -40.66
C GLN A 15 -6.68 -7.15 -39.22
N MET A 16 -7.41 -8.22 -38.91
CA MET A 16 -7.89 -8.50 -37.56
C MET A 16 -6.73 -8.78 -36.59
N CYS A 17 -5.76 -9.57 -37.03
CA CYS A 17 -4.56 -9.86 -36.21
C CYS A 17 -3.73 -8.58 -35.94
N ALA A 18 -3.51 -7.75 -36.95
CA ALA A 18 -2.80 -6.47 -36.80
C ALA A 18 -3.55 -5.49 -35.90
N PHE A 19 -4.88 -5.49 -35.93
CA PHE A 19 -5.70 -4.70 -35.01
C PHE A 19 -5.58 -5.19 -33.58
N ASP A 20 -5.65 -6.49 -33.31
CA ASP A 20 -5.53 -7.09 -31.98
C ASP A 20 -4.15 -6.78 -31.38
N GLU A 21 -3.07 -6.87 -32.16
CA GLU A 21 -1.74 -6.47 -31.72
C GLU A 21 -1.67 -4.97 -31.35
N SER A 22 -2.31 -4.11 -32.13
CA SER A 22 -2.33 -2.67 -31.88
C SER A 22 -3.12 -2.33 -30.60
N ILE A 23 -4.27 -2.97 -30.40
CA ILE A 23 -5.08 -2.82 -29.17
C ILE A 23 -4.31 -3.29 -27.95
N GLU A 24 -3.58 -4.39 -28.05
CA GLU A 24 -2.78 -4.88 -26.91
C GLU A 24 -1.64 -3.90 -26.57
N LYS A 25 -0.97 -3.33 -27.56
CA LYS A 25 0.04 -2.27 -27.37
C LYS A 25 -0.55 -1.02 -26.70
N ILE A 26 -1.72 -0.58 -27.14
CA ILE A 26 -2.48 0.54 -26.57
C ILE A 26 -2.84 0.24 -25.10
N ARG A 27 -3.33 -0.97 -24.81
CA ARG A 27 -3.68 -1.40 -23.46
C ARG A 27 -2.47 -1.37 -22.53
N LEU A 28 -1.33 -1.89 -22.98
CA LEU A 28 -0.08 -1.87 -22.23
C LEU A 28 0.42 -0.45 -21.97
N HIS A 29 0.33 0.43 -22.96
CA HIS A 29 0.70 1.84 -22.82
C HIS A 29 -0.17 2.55 -21.77
N ILE A 30 -1.49 2.36 -21.83
CA ILE A 30 -2.42 2.93 -20.83
C ILE A 30 -2.13 2.39 -19.43
N LEU A 31 -1.83 1.10 -19.28
CA LEU A 31 -1.44 0.51 -18.00
C LEU A 31 -0.15 1.14 -17.43
N ARG A 32 0.80 1.47 -18.31
CA ARG A 32 2.10 2.05 -17.94
C ARG A 32 2.01 3.53 -17.60
N PHE A 33 1.37 4.32 -18.46
CA PHE A 33 1.39 5.78 -18.36
C PHE A 33 0.09 6.38 -17.79
N ASN A 34 -0.94 5.57 -17.53
CA ASN A 34 -2.27 6.00 -17.10
C ASN A 34 -2.97 7.01 -18.04
N SER A 35 -2.43 7.24 -19.22
CA SER A 35 -2.93 8.16 -20.24
C SER A 35 -2.55 7.65 -21.62
N ILE A 36 -3.25 8.14 -22.63
CA ILE A 36 -2.92 7.91 -24.03
C ILE A 36 -3.35 9.16 -24.81
N THR A 37 -2.53 9.59 -25.76
CA THR A 37 -2.85 10.68 -26.68
C THR A 37 -3.31 10.12 -28.00
N GLU A 38 -3.95 10.95 -28.82
CA GLU A 38 -4.33 10.58 -30.19
C GLU A 38 -3.11 10.23 -31.04
N GLU A 39 -2.00 10.94 -30.86
CA GLU A 39 -0.73 10.68 -31.52
C GLU A 39 -0.15 9.31 -31.14
N ASP A 40 -0.22 8.92 -29.87
CA ASP A 40 0.19 7.60 -29.39
C ASP A 40 -0.62 6.48 -30.10
N ILE A 41 -1.93 6.66 -30.19
CA ILE A 41 -2.82 5.69 -30.85
C ILE A 41 -2.43 5.53 -32.32
N LEU A 42 -2.23 6.64 -33.03
CA LEU A 42 -1.84 6.63 -34.43
C LEU A 42 -0.47 5.97 -34.65
N ASP A 43 0.48 6.17 -33.75
CA ASP A 43 1.81 5.56 -33.81
C ASP A 43 1.77 4.05 -33.60
N PHE A 44 0.91 3.56 -32.68
CA PHE A 44 0.70 2.13 -32.50
C PHE A 44 0.06 1.47 -33.74
N ILE A 45 -0.97 2.10 -34.30
CA ILE A 45 -1.63 1.60 -35.52
C ILE A 45 -0.68 1.58 -36.72
N LYS A 46 0.20 2.59 -36.85
CA LYS A 46 1.20 2.68 -37.93
C LYS A 46 2.45 1.81 -37.70
N GLY A 47 2.52 1.08 -36.59
CA GLY A 47 3.66 0.23 -36.27
C GLY A 47 4.96 0.99 -35.98
N LYS A 48 4.89 2.30 -35.73
CA LYS A 48 6.06 3.15 -35.47
C LYS A 48 6.63 2.96 -34.07
N ARG A 49 5.84 2.47 -33.09
CA ARG A 49 6.29 2.16 -31.74
C ARG A 49 6.47 0.65 -31.56
N ALA A 50 7.63 0.28 -31.02
CA ALA A 50 7.91 -1.10 -30.63
C ALA A 50 6.98 -1.51 -29.47
N LYS A 51 6.77 -2.82 -29.34
CA LYS A 51 6.06 -3.41 -28.20
C LYS A 51 6.82 -3.02 -26.95
N ASP A 52 6.22 -2.18 -26.10
CA ASP A 52 6.75 -1.94 -24.75
C ASP A 52 6.59 -3.25 -23.97
N ASP A 53 7.65 -4.04 -23.87
CA ASP A 53 7.65 -5.26 -23.06
C ASP A 53 7.31 -4.87 -21.61
N VAL A 54 6.19 -5.37 -21.10
CA VAL A 54 5.84 -5.22 -19.70
C VAL A 54 6.80 -6.08 -18.91
N PRO A 55 7.69 -5.50 -18.08
CA PRO A 55 8.61 -6.30 -17.30
C PRO A 55 7.84 -7.27 -16.40
N GLU A 56 8.30 -8.49 -16.33
CA GLU A 56 7.69 -9.52 -15.49
C GLU A 56 7.62 -9.08 -14.02
N GLY A 57 6.52 -9.41 -13.35
CA GLY A 57 6.31 -9.11 -11.93
C GLY A 57 5.89 -7.67 -11.61
N VAL A 58 5.52 -6.86 -12.60
CA VAL A 58 5.01 -5.50 -12.35
C VAL A 58 3.64 -5.55 -11.67
N VAL A 59 3.51 -4.90 -10.52
CA VAL A 59 2.24 -4.73 -9.81
C VAL A 59 1.42 -3.60 -10.46
N VAL A 60 2.03 -2.43 -10.59
CA VAL A 60 1.43 -1.23 -11.19
C VAL A 60 2.56 -0.32 -11.68
N TYR A 61 2.24 0.65 -12.52
CA TYR A 61 3.19 1.70 -12.91
C TYR A 61 2.92 2.99 -12.12
N SER A 62 4.00 3.70 -11.76
CA SER A 62 3.91 5.05 -11.22
C SER A 62 3.41 6.03 -12.27
N VAL A 63 3.03 7.25 -11.86
CA VAL A 63 2.60 8.35 -12.75
C VAL A 63 3.67 8.65 -13.81
N ASN A 64 4.95 8.46 -13.44
CA ASN A 64 6.10 8.70 -14.32
C ASN A 64 6.44 7.47 -15.20
N GLY A 65 5.59 6.47 -15.26
CA GLY A 65 5.79 5.26 -16.06
C GLY A 65 6.87 4.30 -15.53
N LYS A 66 7.35 4.48 -14.29
CA LYS A 66 8.28 3.54 -13.67
C LYS A 66 7.53 2.31 -13.16
N PRO A 67 8.02 1.09 -13.43
CA PRO A 67 7.38 -0.12 -12.93
C PRO A 67 7.57 -0.26 -11.42
N ILE A 68 6.46 -0.46 -10.71
CA ILE A 68 6.44 -0.82 -9.30
C ILE A 68 6.36 -2.34 -9.23
N LYS A 69 7.43 -2.95 -8.74
CA LYS A 69 7.57 -4.40 -8.65
C LYS A 69 8.27 -4.78 -7.34
N PRO A 70 8.08 -6.00 -6.85
CA PRO A 70 8.80 -6.49 -5.69
C PRO A 70 10.30 -6.49 -5.95
N LYS A 71 11.08 -6.09 -4.94
CA LYS A 71 12.54 -5.97 -5.00
C LYS A 71 13.25 -7.03 -4.15
N SER A 72 12.49 -7.76 -3.33
CA SER A 72 13.01 -8.80 -2.46
C SER A 72 12.09 -10.01 -2.42
N GLU A 73 12.59 -11.13 -1.92
CA GLU A 73 11.84 -12.38 -1.77
C GLU A 73 10.61 -12.22 -0.87
N ASN A 74 10.75 -11.50 0.26
CA ASN A 74 9.62 -11.28 1.15
C ASN A 74 8.56 -10.34 0.55
N GLN A 75 8.97 -9.39 -0.32
CA GLN A 75 8.01 -8.58 -1.09
C GLN A 75 7.27 -9.44 -2.14
N HIS A 76 7.93 -10.39 -2.79
CA HIS A 76 7.26 -11.39 -3.65
C HIS A 76 6.26 -12.22 -2.85
N LYS A 77 6.67 -12.71 -1.67
CA LYS A 77 5.79 -13.46 -0.78
C LYS A 77 4.57 -12.65 -0.33
N LEU A 78 4.72 -11.34 -0.14
CA LEU A 78 3.57 -10.46 0.16
C LEU A 78 2.54 -10.46 -0.97
N ILE A 79 2.99 -10.40 -2.22
CA ILE A 79 2.11 -10.44 -3.40
C ILE A 79 1.43 -11.81 -3.52
N GLU A 80 2.17 -12.90 -3.34
CA GLU A 80 1.61 -14.26 -3.37
C GLU A 80 0.56 -14.46 -2.28
N THR A 81 0.87 -13.99 -1.06
CA THR A 81 -0.06 -14.04 0.06
C THR A 81 -1.31 -13.21 -0.20
N TYR A 82 -1.17 -12.03 -0.83
CA TYR A 82 -2.32 -11.22 -1.23
C TYR A 82 -3.24 -11.95 -2.22
N ASN A 83 -2.69 -12.77 -3.11
CA ASN A 83 -3.50 -13.50 -4.08
C ASN A 83 -4.27 -14.66 -3.44
N THR A 84 -3.76 -15.26 -2.37
CA THR A 84 -4.29 -16.47 -1.75
C THR A 84 -5.08 -16.23 -0.45
N CYS A 85 -4.84 -15.11 0.23
CA CYS A 85 -5.48 -14.80 1.52
C CYS A 85 -6.38 -13.57 1.41
N ASP A 86 -7.39 -13.50 2.27
CA ASP A 86 -8.28 -12.35 2.37
C ASP A 86 -7.80 -11.33 3.41
N MET A 87 -7.06 -11.77 4.42
CA MET A 87 -6.46 -10.92 5.43
C MET A 87 -4.96 -11.16 5.51
N ILE A 88 -4.17 -10.11 5.36
CA ILE A 88 -2.72 -10.17 5.29
C ILE A 88 -2.10 -9.26 6.35
N PHE A 89 -1.20 -9.82 7.17
CA PHE A 89 -0.34 -9.07 8.06
C PHE A 89 1.05 -8.96 7.43
N ALA A 90 1.45 -7.76 7.05
CA ALA A 90 2.79 -7.45 6.55
C ALA A 90 3.58 -6.71 7.62
N VAL A 91 4.43 -7.42 8.33
CA VAL A 91 5.16 -6.88 9.49
C VAL A 91 6.67 -6.86 9.23
N GLY A 92 7.35 -5.86 9.79
CA GLY A 92 8.80 -5.73 9.64
C GLY A 92 9.28 -4.28 9.75
N PRO A 93 10.61 -4.05 9.67
CA PRO A 93 11.20 -2.74 9.87
C PRO A 93 10.72 -1.67 8.89
N ALA A 94 10.83 -0.40 9.30
CA ALA A 94 10.56 0.73 8.42
C ALA A 94 11.45 0.71 7.16
N GLY A 95 10.90 1.16 6.03
CA GLY A 95 11.63 1.20 4.75
C GLY A 95 11.67 -0.12 3.97
N THR A 96 10.98 -1.17 4.41
CA THR A 96 10.84 -2.44 3.68
C THR A 96 9.74 -2.40 2.61
N GLY A 97 9.05 -1.27 2.43
CA GLY A 97 8.04 -1.08 1.39
C GLY A 97 6.67 -1.69 1.67
N LYS A 98 6.38 -2.10 2.92
CA LYS A 98 5.09 -2.71 3.32
C LYS A 98 3.88 -1.91 2.84
N THR A 99 3.80 -0.67 3.30
CA THR A 99 2.68 0.24 3.01
C THR A 99 2.60 0.57 1.52
N TYR A 100 3.73 0.92 0.92
CA TYR A 100 3.82 1.27 -0.50
C TYR A 100 3.37 0.13 -1.41
N LEU A 101 3.86 -1.10 -1.17
CA LEU A 101 3.48 -2.27 -1.96
C LEU A 101 2.02 -2.68 -1.71
N SER A 102 1.52 -2.53 -0.48
CA SER A 102 0.10 -2.76 -0.16
C SER A 102 -0.81 -1.79 -0.92
N ILE A 103 -0.44 -0.52 -1.01
CA ILE A 103 -1.18 0.48 -1.80
C ILE A 103 -1.09 0.15 -3.29
N ALA A 104 0.08 -0.28 -3.80
CA ALA A 104 0.23 -0.70 -5.18
C ALA A 104 -0.71 -1.87 -5.54
N LEU A 105 -0.84 -2.86 -4.66
CA LEU A 105 -1.78 -3.99 -4.83
C LEU A 105 -3.25 -3.51 -4.85
N ALA A 106 -3.60 -2.56 -3.97
CA ALA A 106 -4.93 -1.98 -3.95
C ALA A 106 -5.25 -1.18 -5.22
N VAL A 107 -4.30 -0.38 -5.70
CA VAL A 107 -4.43 0.38 -6.95
C VAL A 107 -4.55 -0.57 -8.15
N LYS A 108 -3.79 -1.66 -8.18
CA LYS A 108 -3.91 -2.70 -9.20
C LYS A 108 -5.32 -3.28 -9.20
N ALA A 109 -5.82 -3.73 -8.06
CA ALA A 109 -7.15 -4.33 -7.92
C ALA A 109 -8.27 -3.36 -8.35
N LEU A 110 -8.12 -2.06 -8.05
CA LEU A 110 -9.07 -1.04 -8.48
C LEU A 110 -9.02 -0.82 -10.01
N LYS A 111 -7.82 -0.78 -10.62
CA LYS A 111 -7.65 -0.67 -12.07
C LYS A 111 -8.21 -1.90 -12.82
N GLU A 112 -8.05 -3.09 -12.25
CA GLU A 112 -8.59 -4.35 -12.77
C GLU A 112 -10.09 -4.52 -12.49
N LYS A 113 -10.71 -3.57 -11.76
CA LYS A 113 -12.13 -3.57 -11.38
C LYS A 113 -12.56 -4.81 -10.57
N THR A 114 -11.62 -5.46 -9.89
CA THR A 114 -11.92 -6.57 -8.96
C THR A 114 -12.52 -6.09 -7.65
N ILE A 115 -12.30 -4.81 -7.34
CA ILE A 115 -12.88 -4.08 -6.21
C ILE A 115 -13.46 -2.75 -6.67
N LYS A 116 -14.29 -2.14 -5.82
CA LYS A 116 -14.90 -0.82 -6.07
C LYS A 116 -14.26 0.30 -5.27
N LYS A 117 -13.55 -0.03 -4.17
CA LYS A 117 -13.04 0.98 -3.22
C LYS A 117 -11.67 0.63 -2.69
N ILE A 118 -10.88 1.66 -2.39
CA ILE A 118 -9.67 1.58 -1.56
C ILE A 118 -9.95 2.35 -0.29
N ILE A 119 -9.70 1.75 0.87
CA ILE A 119 -9.87 2.38 2.17
C ILE A 119 -8.55 2.29 2.92
N LEU A 120 -7.94 3.44 3.17
CA LEU A 120 -6.68 3.56 3.89
C LEU A 120 -6.96 4.11 5.28
N SER A 121 -6.38 3.48 6.28
CA SER A 121 -6.55 3.88 7.67
C SER A 121 -5.22 3.84 8.41
N ARG A 122 -5.09 4.72 9.37
CA ARG A 122 -3.94 4.77 10.27
C ARG A 122 -4.42 5.13 11.69
N PRO A 123 -3.88 4.55 12.75
CA PRO A 123 -4.16 5.00 14.11
C PRO A 123 -3.61 6.43 14.29
N ALA A 124 -4.41 7.32 14.85
CA ALA A 124 -3.92 8.61 15.29
C ALA A 124 -3.20 8.40 16.62
N VAL A 125 -1.88 8.40 16.60
CA VAL A 125 -1.05 8.30 17.81
C VAL A 125 -0.43 9.65 18.08
N GLU A 126 -0.58 10.13 19.30
CA GLU A 126 0.10 11.34 19.75
C GLU A 126 1.59 11.01 20.00
N ALA A 127 2.42 11.17 18.97
CA ALA A 127 3.88 11.04 19.11
C ALA A 127 4.44 12.24 19.89
N GLY A 128 4.25 12.24 21.22
CA GLY A 128 4.80 13.26 22.12
C GLY A 128 4.08 14.61 22.13
N GLU A 129 3.36 14.98 21.09
CA GLU A 129 2.53 16.20 21.03
C GLU A 129 1.04 15.82 21.13
N LYS A 130 0.38 16.31 22.16
CA LYS A 130 -1.06 16.08 22.31
C LYS A 130 -1.81 16.78 21.20
N LEU A 131 -2.55 16.04 20.36
CA LEU A 131 -3.41 16.55 19.30
C LEU A 131 -4.28 17.74 19.72
N GLY A 132 -4.57 17.87 21.02
CA GLY A 132 -5.32 18.99 21.61
C GLY A 132 -4.61 20.34 21.53
N PHE A 133 -3.28 20.39 21.36
CA PHE A 133 -2.51 21.64 21.31
C PHE A 133 -2.25 22.16 19.89
N LEU A 134 -2.52 21.39 18.85
CA LEU A 134 -2.39 21.85 17.46
C LEU A 134 -3.56 22.79 17.11
N PRO A 135 -3.31 23.94 16.46
CA PRO A 135 -4.39 24.82 15.97
C PRO A 135 -5.13 24.16 14.78
N GLY A 136 -6.39 24.49 14.59
CA GLY A 136 -7.22 24.00 13.49
C GLY A 136 -8.25 22.95 13.88
N ASP A 137 -9.09 22.56 12.93
CA ASP A 137 -10.11 21.54 13.09
C ASP A 137 -9.49 20.13 13.26
N MET A 138 -10.29 19.18 13.74
CA MET A 138 -9.85 17.79 13.95
C MET A 138 -9.24 17.19 12.65
N LYS A 139 -9.77 17.55 11.50
CA LYS A 139 -9.28 17.12 10.20
C LYS A 139 -7.87 17.66 9.92
N ASP A 140 -7.65 18.96 10.11
CA ASP A 140 -6.36 19.61 9.90
C ASP A 140 -5.24 19.04 10.80
N LYS A 141 -5.62 18.59 12.00
CA LYS A 141 -4.69 17.97 12.97
C LYS A 141 -4.29 16.54 12.60
N ILE A 142 -5.15 15.83 11.88
CA ILE A 142 -4.95 14.42 11.53
C ILE A 142 -4.31 14.26 10.16
N ASP A 143 -4.56 15.20 9.23
CA ASP A 143 -4.04 15.15 7.85
C ASP A 143 -2.51 14.95 7.75
N PRO A 144 -1.65 15.57 8.58
CA PRO A 144 -0.21 15.31 8.54
C PRO A 144 0.18 13.84 8.80
N TYR A 145 -0.57 13.13 9.64
CA TYR A 145 -0.33 11.71 9.91
C TYR A 145 -0.75 10.80 8.77
N LEU A 146 -1.64 11.28 7.90
CA LEU A 146 -2.13 10.55 6.73
C LEU A 146 -1.32 10.88 5.46
N GLN A 147 -0.48 11.93 5.49
CA GLN A 147 0.30 12.38 4.34
C GLN A 147 1.09 11.26 3.64
N PRO A 148 1.79 10.33 4.34
CA PRO A 148 2.51 9.26 3.67
C PRO A 148 1.63 8.32 2.84
N LEU A 149 0.34 8.22 3.17
CA LEU A 149 -0.64 7.45 2.39
C LEU A 149 -1.03 8.21 1.11
N TYR A 150 -1.21 9.54 1.22
CA TYR A 150 -1.45 10.40 0.04
C TYR A 150 -0.27 10.36 -0.91
N ASP A 151 0.96 10.55 -0.42
CA ASP A 151 2.18 10.53 -1.22
C ASP A 151 2.32 9.22 -2.02
N SER A 152 2.00 8.09 -1.38
CA SER A 152 2.04 6.79 -2.04
C SER A 152 0.98 6.64 -3.13
N LEU A 153 -0.22 7.19 -2.94
CA LEU A 153 -1.27 7.19 -3.97
C LEU A 153 -0.93 8.12 -5.13
N GLU A 154 -0.38 9.31 -4.85
CA GLU A 154 0.02 10.31 -5.85
C GLU A 154 1.14 9.81 -6.76
N ASP A 155 2.02 8.93 -6.25
CA ASP A 155 3.02 8.28 -7.10
C ASP A 155 2.39 7.28 -8.11
N MET A 156 1.18 6.77 -7.85
CA MET A 156 0.54 5.72 -8.66
C MET A 156 -0.70 6.19 -9.44
N ILE A 157 -1.30 7.30 -9.04
CA ILE A 157 -2.53 7.85 -9.62
C ILE A 157 -2.31 9.34 -9.89
N PRO A 158 -2.54 9.84 -11.10
CA PRO A 158 -2.45 11.27 -11.40
C PRO A 158 -3.32 12.12 -10.45
N ALA A 159 -2.79 13.24 -9.96
CA ALA A 159 -3.41 14.06 -8.92
C ALA A 159 -4.88 14.41 -9.18
N ALA A 160 -5.21 14.88 -10.41
CA ALA A 160 -6.60 15.21 -10.77
C ALA A 160 -7.54 13.99 -10.69
N LYS A 161 -7.05 12.81 -11.07
CA LYS A 161 -7.81 11.57 -10.99
C LYS A 161 -7.97 11.08 -9.55
N LEU A 162 -6.92 11.23 -8.74
CA LEU A 162 -6.95 10.90 -7.32
C LEU A 162 -7.98 11.76 -6.60
N GLN A 163 -7.99 13.07 -6.86
CA GLN A 163 -8.98 13.98 -6.28
C GLN A 163 -10.41 13.60 -6.66
N ASP A 164 -10.69 13.33 -7.95
CA ASP A 164 -12.02 12.87 -8.40
C ASP A 164 -12.45 11.57 -7.71
N MET A 165 -11.50 10.61 -7.55
CA MET A 165 -11.78 9.34 -6.86
C MET A 165 -12.05 9.53 -5.37
N MET A 166 -11.42 10.51 -4.73
CA MET A 166 -11.66 10.84 -3.32
C MET A 166 -13.01 11.54 -3.14
N GLU A 167 -13.36 12.49 -4.00
CA GLU A 167 -14.67 13.16 -3.99
C GLU A 167 -15.82 12.17 -4.20
N LYS A 168 -15.64 11.17 -5.06
CA LYS A 168 -16.59 10.07 -5.30
C LYS A 168 -16.54 8.96 -4.25
N HIS A 169 -15.73 9.11 -3.22
CA HIS A 169 -15.53 8.08 -2.18
C HIS A 169 -15.10 6.70 -2.71
N ILE A 170 -14.45 6.66 -3.88
CA ILE A 170 -13.80 5.45 -4.42
C ILE A 170 -12.51 5.20 -3.64
N ILE A 171 -11.75 6.25 -3.32
CA ILE A 171 -10.59 6.19 -2.42
C ILE A 171 -10.95 6.98 -1.16
N GLN A 172 -10.78 6.36 0.00
CA GLN A 172 -11.05 6.96 1.29
C GLN A 172 -9.81 6.83 2.18
N ILE A 173 -9.39 7.95 2.76
CA ILE A 173 -8.32 7.97 3.76
C ILE A 173 -8.94 8.51 5.05
N ALA A 174 -8.90 7.74 6.12
CA ALA A 174 -9.54 8.14 7.38
C ALA A 174 -8.84 7.49 8.59
N PRO A 175 -8.81 8.21 9.73
CA PRO A 175 -8.34 7.65 10.98
C PRO A 175 -9.09 6.38 11.38
N LEU A 176 -8.41 5.49 12.09
CA LEU A 176 -8.97 4.21 12.53
C LEU A 176 -10.30 4.35 13.29
N ALA A 177 -10.46 5.41 14.08
CA ALA A 177 -11.69 5.65 14.84
C ALA A 177 -12.95 5.75 13.97
N PHE A 178 -12.81 6.23 12.72
CA PHE A 178 -13.91 6.39 11.77
C PHE A 178 -14.36 5.07 11.11
N MET A 179 -13.66 3.97 11.39
CA MET A 179 -14.03 2.64 10.90
C MET A 179 -15.07 1.96 11.78
N ARG A 180 -15.32 2.50 12.98
CA ARG A 180 -16.28 1.92 13.94
C ARG A 180 -17.70 1.93 13.36
N GLY A 181 -18.41 0.81 13.49
CA GLY A 181 -19.79 0.67 13.03
C GLY A 181 -19.99 0.50 11.52
N ARG A 182 -18.89 0.52 10.75
CA ARG A 182 -18.93 0.31 9.29
C ARG A 182 -18.81 -1.19 8.96
N THR A 183 -19.36 -1.57 7.81
CA THR A 183 -19.03 -2.83 7.11
C THR A 183 -18.35 -2.44 5.80
N LEU A 184 -17.14 -2.94 5.59
CA LEU A 184 -16.29 -2.57 4.45
C LEU A 184 -16.39 -3.69 3.42
N SER A 185 -17.11 -3.45 2.32
CA SER A 185 -17.35 -4.42 1.25
C SER A 185 -16.86 -3.92 -0.10
N ASP A 186 -16.55 -4.83 -1.02
CA ASP A 186 -16.02 -4.56 -2.36
C ASP A 186 -14.76 -3.68 -2.33
N ALA A 187 -13.84 -3.96 -1.40
CA ALA A 187 -12.74 -3.05 -1.11
C ALA A 187 -11.42 -3.78 -0.82
N VAL A 188 -10.31 -3.09 -1.09
CA VAL A 188 -9.05 -3.34 -0.39
C VAL A 188 -8.94 -2.32 0.73
N VAL A 189 -8.78 -2.81 1.95
CA VAL A 189 -8.70 -2.00 3.17
C VAL A 189 -7.31 -2.16 3.77
N ILE A 190 -6.61 -1.05 3.97
CA ILE A 190 -5.25 -1.04 4.51
C ILE A 190 -5.26 -0.33 5.86
N LEU A 191 -4.74 -0.99 6.88
CA LEU A 191 -4.40 -0.38 8.16
C LEU A 191 -2.89 -0.26 8.26
N ASP A 192 -2.40 0.96 8.19
CA ASP A 192 -0.97 1.26 8.34
C ASP A 192 -0.61 1.58 9.79
N GLU A 193 0.64 1.33 10.18
CA GLU A 193 1.18 1.52 11.54
C GLU A 193 0.35 0.82 12.63
N ALA A 194 -0.11 -0.41 12.32
CA ALA A 194 -1.00 -1.16 13.20
C ALA A 194 -0.39 -1.52 14.56
N GLN A 195 0.95 -1.48 14.73
CA GLN A 195 1.58 -1.66 16.04
C GLN A 195 1.14 -0.60 17.06
N ASN A 196 0.68 0.54 16.55
CA ASN A 196 0.17 1.65 17.35
C ASN A 196 -1.35 1.58 17.62
N THR A 197 -1.94 0.39 17.48
CA THR A 197 -3.31 0.10 17.90
C THR A 197 -3.35 -0.67 19.20
N THR A 198 -4.34 -0.40 20.05
CA THR A 198 -4.67 -1.27 21.18
C THR A 198 -5.36 -2.55 20.69
N PRO A 199 -5.39 -3.65 21.48
CA PRO A 199 -6.12 -4.87 21.15
C PRO A 199 -7.59 -4.64 20.77
N ALA A 200 -8.27 -3.78 21.52
CA ALA A 200 -9.66 -3.42 21.26
C ALA A 200 -9.86 -2.69 19.93
N GLN A 201 -8.96 -1.76 19.59
CA GLN A 201 -8.98 -1.03 18.33
C GLN A 201 -8.71 -1.95 17.14
N LEU A 202 -7.69 -2.80 17.23
CA LEU A 202 -7.37 -3.72 16.14
C LEU A 202 -8.49 -4.73 15.94
N ARG A 203 -8.98 -5.36 17.00
CA ARG A 203 -10.13 -6.27 16.93
C ARG A 203 -11.36 -5.58 16.31
N MET A 204 -11.66 -4.36 16.73
CA MET A 204 -12.74 -3.56 16.14
C MET A 204 -12.56 -3.42 14.63
N PHE A 205 -11.34 -3.10 14.16
CA PHE A 205 -11.04 -2.92 12.75
C PHE A 205 -11.15 -4.23 11.95
N LEU A 206 -10.51 -5.31 12.39
CA LEU A 206 -10.50 -6.60 11.70
C LEU A 206 -11.93 -7.15 11.49
N THR A 207 -12.82 -6.87 12.45
CA THR A 207 -14.24 -7.27 12.35
C THR A 207 -15.10 -6.38 11.44
N ARG A 208 -14.51 -5.41 10.75
CA ARG A 208 -15.22 -4.59 9.72
C ARG A 208 -15.22 -5.22 8.34
N MET A 209 -14.52 -6.33 8.15
CA MET A 209 -14.43 -7.04 6.90
C MET A 209 -15.82 -7.45 6.39
N GLY A 210 -16.15 -7.04 5.18
CA GLY A 210 -17.39 -7.39 4.48
C GLY A 210 -17.12 -8.28 3.26
N TRP A 211 -18.14 -8.47 2.44
CA TRP A 211 -18.04 -9.26 1.23
C TRP A 211 -17.06 -8.66 0.21
N ASN A 212 -16.36 -9.54 -0.53
CA ASN A 212 -15.40 -9.18 -1.57
C ASN A 212 -14.38 -8.14 -1.08
N THR A 213 -13.81 -8.38 0.12
CA THR A 213 -12.87 -7.45 0.75
C THR A 213 -11.58 -8.17 1.09
N LYS A 214 -10.47 -7.51 0.78
CA LYS A 214 -9.15 -7.90 1.28
C LYS A 214 -8.66 -6.87 2.28
N MET A 215 -8.12 -7.34 3.40
CA MET A 215 -7.51 -6.48 4.43
C MET A 215 -6.01 -6.69 4.46
N ILE A 216 -5.24 -5.59 4.44
CA ILE A 216 -3.79 -5.60 4.60
C ILE A 216 -3.45 -4.78 5.83
N ILE A 217 -2.80 -5.41 6.80
CA ILE A 217 -2.40 -4.81 8.06
C ILE A 217 -0.88 -4.67 8.04
N THR A 218 -0.38 -3.45 7.98
CA THR A 218 1.06 -3.18 7.99
C THR A 218 1.51 -2.68 9.36
N GLY A 219 2.74 -3.02 9.75
CA GLY A 219 3.26 -2.55 11.03
C GLY A 219 4.74 -2.87 11.25
N ASP A 220 5.32 -2.15 12.21
CA ASP A 220 6.69 -2.33 12.68
C ASP A 220 6.69 -2.58 14.18
N MET A 221 7.00 -3.80 14.60
CA MET A 221 7.00 -4.18 16.01
C MET A 221 8.10 -3.52 16.84
N THR A 222 9.05 -2.86 16.19
CA THR A 222 10.15 -2.12 16.86
C THR A 222 9.79 -0.66 17.14
N GLN A 223 8.73 -0.12 16.48
CA GLN A 223 8.30 1.27 16.55
C GLN A 223 6.91 1.39 17.20
N ILE A 224 6.81 0.98 18.46
CA ILE A 224 5.56 1.08 19.22
C ILE A 224 5.57 2.39 20.01
N ASP A 225 4.73 3.35 19.57
CA ASP A 225 4.60 4.68 20.18
C ASP A 225 3.45 4.75 21.21
N LEU A 226 2.83 3.62 21.52
CA LEU A 226 1.79 3.56 22.54
C LEU A 226 2.35 3.88 23.95
N PRO A 227 1.55 4.54 24.81
CA PRO A 227 1.90 4.71 26.21
C PRO A 227 2.26 3.36 26.87
N ARG A 228 3.22 3.36 27.80
CA ARG A 228 3.70 2.13 28.50
C ARG A 228 2.57 1.33 29.19
N SER A 229 1.47 1.97 29.54
CA SER A 229 0.28 1.33 30.13
C SER A 229 -0.58 0.57 29.11
N GLN A 230 -0.35 0.73 27.81
CA GLN A 230 -1.10 0.11 26.73
C GLN A 230 -0.27 -0.96 26.01
N ARG A 231 -0.95 -2.03 25.60
CA ARG A 231 -0.34 -3.10 24.80
C ARG A 231 -0.64 -2.92 23.33
N SER A 232 0.31 -3.27 22.48
CA SER A 232 0.10 -3.31 21.05
C SER A 232 -0.85 -4.45 20.66
N GLY A 233 -1.93 -4.11 19.98
CA GLY A 233 -2.89 -5.07 19.45
C GLY A 233 -2.31 -5.92 18.33
N LEU A 234 -1.35 -5.39 17.55
CA LEU A 234 -0.71 -6.13 16.47
C LEU A 234 0.04 -7.35 17.00
N LYS A 235 0.80 -7.20 18.09
CA LYS A 235 1.54 -8.30 18.71
C LYS A 235 0.60 -9.43 19.16
N GLU A 236 -0.51 -9.06 19.79
CA GLU A 236 -1.53 -10.00 20.24
C GLU A 236 -2.21 -10.70 19.07
N ALA A 237 -2.64 -9.94 18.04
CA ALA A 237 -3.31 -10.48 16.87
C ALA A 237 -2.44 -11.50 16.11
N LEU A 238 -1.15 -11.22 15.92
CA LEU A 238 -0.20 -12.14 15.28
C LEU A 238 -0.12 -13.49 16.00
N GLY A 239 -0.21 -13.49 17.34
CA GLY A 239 -0.23 -14.72 18.12
C GLY A 239 -1.54 -15.49 18.03
N ILE A 240 -2.69 -14.78 18.07
CA ILE A 240 -4.02 -15.39 18.10
C ILE A 240 -4.47 -15.87 16.72
N LEU A 241 -4.13 -15.12 15.65
CA LEU A 241 -4.67 -15.34 14.31
C LEU A 241 -3.76 -16.24 13.44
N LYS A 242 -2.61 -16.63 13.94
CA LYS A 242 -1.67 -17.51 13.21
C LYS A 242 -2.31 -18.88 12.95
N GLY A 243 -2.30 -19.31 11.69
CA GLY A 243 -2.81 -20.60 11.26
C GLY A 243 -4.32 -20.63 10.97
N ILE A 244 -5.01 -19.51 11.04
CA ILE A 244 -6.40 -19.43 10.58
C ILE A 244 -6.39 -19.37 9.05
N GLU A 245 -7.19 -20.22 8.41
CA GLU A 245 -7.38 -20.25 6.96
C GLU A 245 -7.87 -18.88 6.45
N GLY A 246 -7.32 -18.41 5.31
CA GLY A 246 -7.61 -17.10 4.75
C GLY A 246 -6.81 -15.95 5.39
N ILE A 247 -6.00 -16.20 6.43
CA ILE A 247 -5.11 -15.22 7.05
C ILE A 247 -3.66 -15.56 6.73
N GLY A 248 -2.95 -14.60 6.10
CA GLY A 248 -1.53 -14.70 5.79
C GLY A 248 -0.69 -13.75 6.65
N ILE A 249 0.47 -14.23 7.08
CA ILE A 249 1.45 -13.42 7.82
C ILE A 249 2.76 -13.42 7.03
N VAL A 250 3.23 -12.24 6.65
CA VAL A 250 4.48 -12.03 5.93
C VAL A 250 5.40 -11.16 6.78
N GLU A 251 6.54 -11.72 7.12
CA GLU A 251 7.57 -11.04 7.89
C GLU A 251 8.65 -10.51 6.95
N LEU A 252 8.76 -9.20 6.86
CA LEU A 252 9.86 -8.51 6.17
C LEU A 252 10.98 -8.25 7.16
N ASN A 253 12.21 -8.19 6.68
CA ASN A 253 13.38 -8.06 7.52
C ASN A 253 14.36 -6.99 6.99
N ALA A 254 15.50 -6.83 7.64
CA ALA A 254 16.49 -5.83 7.27
C ALA A 254 17.02 -5.96 5.82
N LYS A 255 16.97 -7.16 5.21
CA LYS A 255 17.39 -7.37 3.81
C LYS A 255 16.40 -6.78 2.80
N ASP A 256 15.16 -6.56 3.22
CA ASP A 256 14.10 -5.98 2.40
C ASP A 256 14.12 -4.45 2.38
N ILE A 257 14.98 -3.82 3.19
CA ILE A 257 15.05 -2.36 3.31
C ILE A 257 15.55 -1.75 2.01
N VAL A 258 14.71 -0.93 1.38
CA VAL A 258 15.04 -0.15 0.19
C VAL A 258 15.25 1.30 0.62
N ARG A 259 16.49 1.63 0.97
CA ARG A 259 16.87 2.98 1.42
C ARG A 259 18.09 3.50 0.69
N HIS A 260 18.22 4.82 0.66
CA HIS A 260 19.45 5.45 0.19
C HIS A 260 20.63 4.99 1.05
N LYS A 261 21.78 4.67 0.41
CA LYS A 261 22.99 4.13 1.11
C LYS A 261 23.42 4.99 2.30
N LEU A 262 23.28 6.31 2.21
CA LEU A 262 23.62 7.23 3.30
C LEU A 262 22.67 7.05 4.50
N VAL A 263 21.36 6.91 4.24
CA VAL A 263 20.37 6.71 5.31
C VAL A 263 20.64 5.41 6.07
N THR A 264 21.02 4.35 5.37
CA THR A 264 21.44 3.09 6.00
C THR A 264 22.65 3.30 6.93
N LYS A 265 23.65 4.08 6.48
CA LYS A 265 24.82 4.40 7.33
C LYS A 265 24.45 5.21 8.57
N ILE A 266 23.53 6.19 8.42
CA ILE A 266 23.05 7.01 9.53
C ILE A 266 22.36 6.13 10.58
N VAL A 267 21.40 5.30 10.16
CA VAL A 267 20.67 4.40 11.06
C VAL A 267 21.62 3.47 11.81
N ASN A 268 22.54 2.81 11.10
CA ASN A 268 23.52 1.92 11.72
C ASN A 268 24.41 2.65 12.73
N ALA A 269 24.76 3.92 12.48
CA ALA A 269 25.57 4.70 13.42
C ALA A 269 24.79 5.00 14.72
N TYR A 270 23.51 5.37 14.62
CA TYR A 270 22.66 5.58 15.81
C TYR A 270 22.40 4.27 16.56
N ASP A 271 22.08 3.18 15.88
CA ASP A 271 21.89 1.87 16.51
C ASP A 271 23.13 1.39 17.29
N SER A 272 24.32 1.68 16.76
CA SER A 272 25.58 1.36 17.42
C SER A 272 25.79 2.21 18.66
N TYR A 273 25.50 3.50 18.56
CA TYR A 273 25.59 4.43 19.69
C TYR A 273 24.63 4.05 20.83
N ASP A 274 23.39 3.75 20.50
CA ASP A 274 22.37 3.38 21.49
C ASP A 274 22.73 2.07 22.22
N LYS A 275 23.30 1.10 21.51
CA LYS A 275 23.80 -0.14 22.11
C LYS A 275 24.94 0.11 23.08
N GLU A 276 25.87 1.00 22.74
CA GLU A 276 26.99 1.36 23.64
C GLU A 276 26.49 2.16 24.84
N TYR A 277 25.54 3.07 24.63
CA TYR A 277 24.96 3.87 25.71
C TYR A 277 24.19 3.00 26.70
N ASN A 278 23.36 2.09 26.24
CA ASN A 278 22.62 1.17 27.12
C ASN A 278 23.55 0.23 27.90
N LYS A 279 24.61 -0.29 27.26
CA LYS A 279 25.62 -1.09 27.97
C LYS A 279 26.30 -0.32 29.11
N LYS A 280 26.58 0.97 28.92
CA LYS A 280 27.17 1.84 29.96
C LYS A 280 26.19 2.08 31.12
N ILE A 281 24.89 2.22 30.87
CA ILE A 281 23.86 2.35 31.89
C ILE A 281 23.78 1.08 32.71
N GLU A 282 23.66 -0.09 32.09
CA GLU A 282 23.59 -1.40 32.75
C GLU A 282 24.84 -1.68 33.62
N GLN A 283 26.03 -1.28 33.18
CA GLN A 283 27.25 -1.41 33.91
C GLN A 283 27.30 -0.48 35.17
N ASN A 284 26.75 0.73 35.04
CA ASN A 284 26.71 1.68 36.17
C ASN A 284 25.63 1.29 37.20
N GLU A 285 24.52 0.68 36.79
CA GLU A 285 23.48 0.16 37.69
C GLU A 285 23.93 -1.12 38.42
N SER A 286 24.90 -1.87 37.85
CA SER A 286 25.47 -3.08 38.48
C SER A 286 26.54 -2.79 39.54
N ILE A 287 26.99 -1.54 39.65
CA ILE A 287 28.05 -1.10 40.58
C ILE A 287 27.46 -0.40 41.81
N ASN A 288 26.17 -0.03 41.79
CA ASN A 288 25.45 0.52 42.94
C ASN A 288 24.51 -0.52 43.56
#